data_6f6e81fcc3b2cf0adda9aa2011af7ca7
#
_entry.id   6f6e81fcc3b2cf0adda9aa2011af7ca7
#
_cell.length_a   1.000
_cell.length_b   1.000
_cell.length_c   1.000
_cell.angle_alpha   90.00
_cell.angle_beta   90.00
_cell.angle_gamma   90.00
#
_symmetry.space_group_name_H-M   'P 1'
#
loop_
_entity.id
_entity.type
_entity.pdbx_description
1 polymer ?
#
loop_
_entity_poly.entity_id
_entity_poly.type
_entity_poly.pdbx_seq_one_letter_code
_entity_poly.pdbx_strand_id
1 'polypeptide(L)'
;GYLEKITNVFNTRYTEQVEIHAFTVMNRAIEFLQSNRVDMILVDEQIEMQLKMFPSKCNLAYLVDSMGIESVKGYPAICKFQKVDLIYKQILSIYSENSQSVSESHLNLGGSNVIAFMFPAGGTGTSSMAAMQCAGRGNNVLYLNLEKFGSSDVFFSGEGQFTMSDIIFALKGRKANLAMKLQSCVKKATCGGDFFSTSQTALDIDRDICWGHFCRWLNHIKTLFTL
;
A
#
# COMPACT_ATOMS: atom_id res chain seq x y z
N GLY A 1 12.14 13.54 -20.84
CA GLY A 1 11.54 14.32 -19.74
C GLY A 1 11.13 13.46 -18.56
N TYR A 2 10.48 14.05 -17.54
CA TYR A 2 10.01 13.33 -16.34
C TYR A 2 9.09 12.14 -16.69
N LEU A 3 8.12 12.36 -17.57
CA LEU A 3 7.18 11.32 -17.99
C LEU A 3 7.86 10.09 -18.58
N GLU A 4 8.84 10.28 -19.45
CA GLU A 4 9.60 9.17 -20.04
C GLU A 4 10.35 8.36 -18.99
N LYS A 5 10.98 9.06 -18.03
CA LYS A 5 11.73 8.40 -16.95
C LYS A 5 10.82 7.55 -16.07
N ILE A 6 9.69 8.12 -15.63
CA ILE A 6 8.75 7.40 -14.76
C ILE A 6 8.11 6.22 -15.49
N THR A 7 7.68 6.43 -16.74
CA THR A 7 7.10 5.36 -17.58
C THR A 7 8.09 4.21 -17.80
N ASN A 8 9.35 4.51 -18.09
CA ASN A 8 10.39 3.49 -18.26
C ASN A 8 10.63 2.69 -16.99
N VAL A 9 10.68 3.35 -15.82
CA VAL A 9 10.87 2.63 -14.55
C VAL A 9 9.68 1.74 -14.23
N PHE A 10 8.46 2.22 -14.42
CA PHE A 10 7.26 1.40 -14.20
C PHE A 10 7.21 0.21 -15.17
N ASN A 11 7.44 0.43 -16.44
CA ASN A 11 7.47 -0.64 -17.45
C ASN A 11 8.62 -1.64 -17.29
N THR A 12 9.65 -1.30 -16.47
CA THR A 12 10.75 -2.23 -16.18
C THR A 12 10.53 -2.99 -14.87
N ARG A 13 10.04 -2.31 -13.82
CA ARG A 13 9.94 -2.89 -12.47
C ARG A 13 8.58 -3.48 -12.13
N TYR A 14 7.51 -2.95 -12.73
CA TYR A 14 6.13 -3.27 -12.39
C TYR A 14 5.30 -3.75 -13.59
N THR A 15 5.95 -4.30 -14.61
CA THR A 15 5.34 -4.73 -15.88
C THR A 15 4.17 -5.71 -15.69
N GLU A 16 4.25 -6.58 -14.68
CA GLU A 16 3.20 -7.58 -14.41
C GLU A 16 2.03 -7.00 -13.60
N GLN A 17 2.21 -5.84 -12.96
CA GLN A 17 1.23 -5.27 -12.04
C GLN A 17 0.52 -4.04 -12.62
N VAL A 18 1.21 -3.25 -13.46
CA VAL A 18 0.71 -1.96 -13.95
C VAL A 18 1.13 -1.74 -15.39
N GLU A 19 0.17 -1.41 -16.25
CA GLU A 19 0.39 -0.92 -17.59
C GLU A 19 0.24 0.60 -17.60
N ILE A 20 1.26 1.34 -18.07
CA ILE A 20 1.28 2.81 -18.06
C ILE A 20 1.36 3.35 -19.46
N HIS A 21 0.43 4.25 -19.78
CA HIS A 21 0.42 5.06 -20.99
C HIS A 21 0.64 6.53 -20.62
N ALA A 22 1.62 7.17 -21.25
CA ALA A 22 1.96 8.57 -20.99
C ALA A 22 1.60 9.45 -22.18
N PHE A 23 0.94 10.57 -21.90
CA PHE A 23 0.52 11.53 -22.90
C PHE A 23 1.01 12.93 -22.53
N THR A 24 1.59 13.63 -23.51
CA THR A 24 1.96 15.05 -23.39
C THR A 24 0.92 15.98 -23.99
N VAL A 25 -0.01 15.43 -24.79
CA VAL A 25 -1.08 16.18 -25.46
C VAL A 25 -2.42 15.68 -24.97
N MET A 26 -3.22 16.58 -24.41
CA MET A 26 -4.52 16.29 -23.80
C MET A 26 -5.49 15.57 -24.75
N ASN A 27 -5.59 16.02 -26.01
CA ASN A 27 -6.52 15.42 -26.97
C ASN A 27 -6.24 13.94 -27.20
N ARG A 28 -4.97 13.55 -27.30
CA ARG A 28 -4.58 12.14 -27.43
C ARG A 28 -4.94 11.31 -26.20
N ALA A 29 -4.79 11.89 -25.01
CA ALA A 29 -5.20 11.23 -23.79
C ALA A 29 -6.73 11.00 -23.77
N ILE A 30 -7.52 11.99 -24.16
CA ILE A 30 -8.99 11.88 -24.24
C ILE A 30 -9.41 10.82 -25.26
N GLU A 31 -8.82 10.82 -26.47
CA GLU A 31 -9.09 9.80 -27.49
C GLU A 31 -8.78 8.39 -26.98
N PHE A 32 -7.66 8.24 -26.28
CA PHE A 32 -7.29 6.96 -25.66
C PHE A 32 -8.31 6.50 -24.60
N LEU A 33 -8.78 7.42 -23.76
CA LEU A 33 -9.77 7.13 -22.72
C LEU A 33 -11.16 6.76 -23.27
N GLN A 34 -11.49 7.21 -24.48
CA GLN A 34 -12.74 6.83 -25.15
C GLN A 34 -12.69 5.40 -25.69
N SER A 35 -11.51 4.92 -26.07
CA SER A 35 -11.31 3.62 -26.71
C SER A 35 -10.82 2.54 -25.74
N ASN A 36 -10.29 2.91 -24.59
CA ASN A 36 -9.67 1.99 -23.65
C ASN A 36 -10.23 2.18 -22.24
N ARG A 37 -10.32 1.07 -21.51
CA ARG A 37 -10.62 1.12 -20.08
C ARG A 37 -9.37 1.49 -19.29
N VAL A 38 -9.45 2.55 -18.51
CA VAL A 38 -8.38 3.02 -17.64
C VAL A 38 -8.88 3.02 -16.21
N ASP A 39 -8.11 2.45 -15.30
CA ASP A 39 -8.47 2.32 -13.90
C ASP A 39 -8.06 3.56 -13.08
N MET A 40 -6.96 4.22 -13.47
CA MET A 40 -6.45 5.41 -12.78
C MET A 40 -5.81 6.40 -13.75
N ILE A 41 -6.02 7.68 -13.48
CA ILE A 41 -5.47 8.80 -14.25
C ILE A 41 -4.62 9.65 -13.31
N LEU A 42 -3.37 9.90 -13.69
CA LEU A 42 -2.47 10.81 -13.01
C LEU A 42 -2.30 12.08 -13.85
N VAL A 43 -2.59 13.23 -13.27
CA VAL A 43 -2.55 14.50 -13.97
C VAL A 43 -1.61 15.47 -13.28
N ASP A 44 -0.82 16.17 -14.04
CA ASP A 44 0.02 17.26 -13.54
C ASP A 44 -0.84 18.41 -12.99
N GLU A 45 -0.53 18.91 -11.80
CA GLU A 45 -1.29 20.00 -11.15
C GLU A 45 -1.36 21.31 -11.97
N GLN A 46 -0.36 21.51 -12.85
CA GLN A 46 -0.28 22.70 -13.72
C GLN A 46 -1.26 22.62 -14.89
N ILE A 47 -1.86 21.46 -15.15
CA ILE A 47 -2.82 21.31 -16.23
C ILE A 47 -4.21 21.73 -15.75
N GLU A 48 -4.73 22.80 -16.34
CA GLU A 48 -6.13 23.15 -16.15
C GLU A 48 -7.03 22.17 -16.91
N MET A 49 -7.74 21.34 -16.15
CA MET A 49 -8.61 20.34 -16.73
C MET A 49 -10.08 20.65 -16.51
N GLN A 50 -10.86 20.46 -17.56
CA GLN A 50 -12.30 20.30 -17.43
C GLN A 50 -12.59 18.87 -16.99
N LEU A 51 -12.75 18.65 -15.67
CA LEU A 51 -13.01 17.34 -15.05
C LEU A 51 -14.20 16.59 -15.67
N LYS A 52 -15.10 17.29 -16.33
CA LYS A 52 -16.25 16.71 -17.05
C LYS A 52 -15.89 15.84 -18.26
N MET A 53 -14.65 15.90 -18.74
CA MET A 53 -14.17 15.12 -19.90
C MET A 53 -13.71 13.71 -19.54
N PHE A 54 -13.59 13.40 -18.23
CA PHE A 54 -13.11 12.08 -17.79
C PHE A 54 -14.28 11.16 -17.44
N PRO A 55 -14.12 9.84 -17.72
CA PRO A 55 -15.09 8.86 -17.30
C PRO A 55 -15.26 8.89 -15.77
N SER A 56 -16.49 8.97 -15.29
CA SER A 56 -16.82 9.00 -13.84
C SER A 56 -16.39 7.76 -13.05
N LYS A 57 -15.92 6.73 -13.73
CA LYS A 57 -15.48 5.46 -13.14
C LYS A 57 -13.97 5.36 -12.96
N CYS A 58 -13.17 6.32 -13.44
CA CYS A 58 -11.72 6.30 -13.28
C CYS A 58 -11.31 7.00 -11.99
N ASN A 59 -10.30 6.43 -11.31
CA ASN A 59 -9.66 7.10 -10.18
C ASN A 59 -8.77 8.23 -10.70
N LEU A 60 -8.88 9.41 -10.13
CA LEU A 60 -8.08 10.57 -10.49
C LEU A 60 -7.16 10.95 -9.32
N ALA A 61 -5.89 11.23 -9.62
CA ALA A 61 -4.97 11.85 -8.68
C ALA A 61 -4.10 12.90 -9.38
N TYR A 62 -3.69 13.92 -8.63
CA TYR A 62 -2.80 14.95 -9.14
C TYR A 62 -1.33 14.63 -8.83
N LEU A 63 -0.47 14.89 -9.81
CA LEU A 63 0.98 14.89 -9.62
C LEU A 63 1.41 16.31 -9.23
N VAL A 64 1.99 16.47 -8.04
CA VAL A 64 2.40 17.74 -7.46
C VAL A 64 3.91 17.83 -7.32
N ASP A 65 4.45 19.05 -7.33
CA ASP A 65 5.89 19.29 -7.20
C ASP A 65 6.35 19.31 -5.75
N SER A 66 5.46 19.59 -4.80
CA SER A 66 5.79 19.73 -3.39
C SER A 66 5.38 18.53 -2.57
N MET A 67 6.21 18.17 -1.58
CA MET A 67 5.86 17.17 -0.56
C MET A 67 4.87 17.75 0.45
N GLY A 68 4.05 16.87 1.06
CA GLY A 68 3.11 17.25 2.12
C GLY A 68 1.75 17.74 1.61
N ILE A 69 1.54 17.81 0.30
CA ILE A 69 0.22 18.10 -0.28
C ILE A 69 -0.51 16.75 -0.43
N GLU A 70 -1.57 16.57 0.36
CA GLU A 70 -2.37 15.33 0.35
C GLU A 70 -3.49 15.36 -0.69
N SER A 71 -4.00 16.55 -1.01
CA SER A 71 -5.09 16.71 -1.97
C SER A 71 -5.01 18.03 -2.75
N VAL A 72 -5.42 18.00 -4.02
CA VAL A 72 -5.58 19.17 -4.90
C VAL A 72 -6.98 19.12 -5.49
N LYS A 73 -7.73 20.22 -5.39
CA LYS A 73 -9.11 20.32 -5.92
C LYS A 73 -10.05 19.18 -5.45
N GLY A 74 -9.82 18.64 -4.26
CA GLY A 74 -10.60 17.53 -3.69
C GLY A 74 -10.21 16.12 -4.17
N TYR A 75 -9.15 16.00 -4.95
CA TYR A 75 -8.59 14.72 -5.39
C TYR A 75 -7.24 14.44 -4.72
N PRO A 76 -6.88 13.17 -4.48
CA PRO A 76 -5.59 12.82 -3.93
C PRO A 76 -4.41 13.40 -4.72
N ALA A 77 -3.34 13.77 -4.02
CA ALA A 77 -2.12 14.28 -4.64
C ALA A 77 -0.93 13.38 -4.37
N ILE A 78 -0.08 13.20 -5.37
CA ILE A 78 1.14 12.38 -5.33
C ILE A 78 2.33 13.27 -5.71
N CYS A 79 3.33 13.37 -4.84
CA CYS A 79 4.53 14.14 -5.15
C CYS A 79 5.35 13.47 -6.27
N LYS A 80 5.73 14.26 -7.28
CA LYS A 80 6.57 13.78 -8.41
C LYS A 80 8.00 13.44 -7.99
N PHE A 81 8.56 14.20 -7.04
CA PHE A 81 9.97 14.13 -6.65
C PHE A 81 10.22 13.21 -5.47
N GLN A 82 9.77 11.97 -5.59
CA GLN A 82 10.02 10.90 -4.62
C GLN A 82 10.43 9.61 -5.33
N LYS A 83 10.84 8.60 -4.56
CA LYS A 83 11.18 7.29 -5.13
C LYS A 83 9.97 6.67 -5.82
N VAL A 84 10.19 6.02 -6.96
CA VAL A 84 9.10 5.41 -7.76
C VAL A 84 8.33 4.37 -6.95
N ASP A 85 9.01 3.64 -6.07
CA ASP A 85 8.36 2.66 -5.17
C ASP A 85 7.32 3.33 -4.24
N LEU A 86 7.57 4.57 -3.80
CA LEU A 86 6.62 5.34 -2.99
C LEU A 86 5.44 5.83 -3.83
N ILE A 87 5.69 6.28 -5.06
CA ILE A 87 4.64 6.64 -6.02
C ILE A 87 3.74 5.43 -6.26
N TYR A 88 4.33 4.26 -6.52
CA TYR A 88 3.58 3.02 -6.71
C TYR A 88 2.69 2.67 -5.51
N LYS A 89 3.23 2.75 -4.29
CA LYS A 89 2.46 2.51 -3.07
C LYS A 89 1.29 3.48 -2.90
N GLN A 90 1.47 4.76 -3.23
CA GLN A 90 0.40 5.75 -3.20
C GLN A 90 -0.69 5.46 -4.24
N ILE A 91 -0.30 5.07 -5.47
CA ILE A 91 -1.22 4.63 -6.52
C ILE A 91 -2.07 3.45 -6.02
N LEU A 92 -1.45 2.42 -5.46
CA LEU A 92 -2.15 1.27 -4.90
C LEU A 92 -3.13 1.65 -3.78
N SER A 93 -2.72 2.56 -2.90
CA SER A 93 -3.57 3.05 -1.81
C SER A 93 -4.82 3.74 -2.35
N ILE A 94 -4.65 4.70 -3.26
CA ILE A 94 -5.76 5.44 -3.88
C ILE A 94 -6.70 4.49 -4.63
N TYR A 95 -6.14 3.56 -5.39
CA TYR A 95 -6.93 2.58 -6.13
C TYR A 95 -7.72 1.66 -5.19
N SER A 96 -7.10 1.19 -4.11
CA SER A 96 -7.75 0.32 -3.11
C SER A 96 -8.92 0.99 -2.41
N GLU A 97 -8.90 2.30 -2.24
CA GLU A 97 -9.94 3.07 -1.55
C GLU A 97 -11.19 3.25 -2.41
N ASN A 98 -11.04 3.28 -3.72
CA ASN A 98 -12.10 3.61 -4.66
C ASN A 98 -12.64 2.41 -5.45
N SER A 99 -11.91 1.28 -5.49
CA SER A 99 -12.35 0.10 -6.22
C SER A 99 -13.43 -0.66 -5.46
N GLN A 100 -14.62 -0.76 -6.06
CA GLN A 100 -15.67 -1.67 -5.61
C GLN A 100 -15.28 -3.09 -6.02
N SER A 101 -15.21 -3.99 -5.02
CA SER A 101 -15.07 -5.45 -5.11
C SER A 101 -14.62 -6.03 -6.46
N VAL A 102 -13.34 -6.26 -6.61
CA VAL A 102 -12.83 -7.29 -7.50
C VAL A 102 -12.84 -8.59 -6.70
N SER A 103 -13.53 -9.61 -7.24
CA SER A 103 -13.63 -10.96 -6.71
C SER A 103 -12.28 -11.43 -6.18
N GLU A 104 -12.31 -11.95 -4.95
CA GLU A 104 -11.20 -12.66 -4.32
C GLU A 104 -10.78 -13.81 -5.26
N SER A 105 -9.75 -13.60 -6.06
CA SER A 105 -9.08 -14.69 -6.73
C SER A 105 -8.44 -15.54 -5.64
N HIS A 106 -8.96 -16.74 -5.45
CA HIS A 106 -8.37 -17.76 -4.60
C HIS A 106 -6.98 -18.11 -5.12
N LEU A 107 -5.97 -17.41 -4.63
CA LEU A 107 -4.59 -17.81 -4.82
C LEU A 107 -4.34 -19.05 -3.95
N ASN A 108 -3.89 -20.11 -4.57
CA ASN A 108 -3.51 -21.36 -3.92
C ASN A 108 -2.51 -21.09 -2.80
N LEU A 109 -2.91 -21.38 -1.58
CA LEU A 109 -2.12 -21.26 -0.36
C LEU A 109 -1.04 -22.35 -0.31
N GLY A 110 0.12 -22.09 -0.83
CA GLY A 110 1.33 -22.76 -0.40
C GLY A 110 1.52 -22.50 1.10
N GLY A 111 1.92 -23.49 1.87
CA GLY A 111 1.91 -23.44 3.34
C GLY A 111 2.82 -22.39 3.96
N SER A 112 2.33 -21.19 4.20
CA SER A 112 3.04 -20.19 5.01
C SER A 112 2.93 -20.52 6.49
N ASN A 113 4.08 -20.51 7.19
CA ASN A 113 4.16 -20.77 8.63
C ASN A 113 3.94 -19.46 9.40
N VAL A 114 3.04 -19.48 10.39
CA VAL A 114 2.85 -18.39 11.35
C VAL A 114 3.49 -18.77 12.67
N ILE A 115 4.42 -17.97 13.15
CA ILE A 115 5.05 -18.13 14.45
C ILE A 115 4.57 -16.99 15.34
N ALA A 116 3.92 -17.31 16.46
CA ALA A 116 3.47 -16.33 17.44
C ALA A 116 4.45 -16.30 18.63
N PHE A 117 4.90 -15.10 18.97
CA PHE A 117 5.68 -14.84 20.17
C PHE A 117 4.77 -14.16 21.19
N MET A 118 4.51 -14.80 22.31
CA MET A 118 3.67 -14.31 23.39
C MET A 118 4.32 -14.56 24.72
N PHE A 119 4.22 -13.58 25.63
CA PHE A 119 4.64 -13.76 27.01
C PHE A 119 3.73 -12.96 27.95
N PRO A 120 3.27 -13.53 29.07
CA PRO A 120 2.33 -12.88 29.98
C PRO A 120 2.93 -11.71 30.78
N ALA A 121 4.26 -11.67 30.89
CA ALA A 121 4.98 -10.62 31.61
C ALA A 121 5.72 -9.69 30.64
N GLY A 122 5.64 -8.39 30.81
CA GLY A 122 6.40 -7.41 30.04
C GLY A 122 7.92 -7.49 30.33
N GLY A 123 8.74 -6.97 29.40
CA GLY A 123 10.18 -6.85 29.59
C GLY A 123 11.00 -8.15 29.43
N THR A 124 10.38 -9.23 28.95
CA THR A 124 11.05 -10.54 28.77
C THR A 124 11.78 -10.70 27.44
N GLY A 125 11.81 -9.66 26.60
CA GLY A 125 12.47 -9.69 25.30
C GLY A 125 11.69 -10.38 24.18
N THR A 126 10.38 -10.60 24.35
CA THR A 126 9.53 -11.27 23.35
C THR A 126 9.56 -10.57 21.99
N SER A 127 9.40 -9.25 21.97
CA SER A 127 9.43 -8.46 20.73
C SER A 127 10.82 -8.46 20.10
N SER A 128 11.88 -8.43 20.92
CA SER A 128 13.28 -8.55 20.45
C SER A 128 13.55 -9.92 19.83
N MET A 129 13.07 -11.00 20.44
CA MET A 129 13.22 -12.36 19.89
C MET A 129 12.47 -12.50 18.55
N ALA A 130 11.25 -11.98 18.45
CA ALA A 130 10.51 -11.98 17.21
C ALA A 130 11.21 -11.19 16.10
N ALA A 131 11.76 -10.02 16.43
CA ALA A 131 12.52 -9.20 15.49
C ALA A 131 13.83 -9.88 15.04
N MET A 132 14.57 -10.50 15.95
CA MET A 132 15.77 -11.27 15.62
C MET A 132 15.46 -12.46 14.71
N GLN A 133 14.34 -13.14 14.95
CA GLN A 133 13.90 -14.27 14.11
C GLN A 133 13.52 -13.80 12.71
N CYS A 134 12.90 -12.63 12.59
CA CYS A 134 12.61 -12.00 11.30
C CYS A 134 13.91 -11.65 10.56
N ALA A 135 14.83 -10.95 11.22
CA ALA A 135 16.11 -10.56 10.63
C ALA A 135 16.96 -11.77 10.19
N GLY A 136 16.93 -12.86 10.95
CA GLY A 136 17.71 -14.08 10.65
C GLY A 136 17.18 -14.92 9.48
N ARG A 137 15.92 -14.71 9.07
CA ARG A 137 15.31 -15.46 7.96
C ARG A 137 15.37 -14.75 6.60
N GLY A 138 15.79 -13.50 6.57
CA GLY A 138 15.97 -12.74 5.32
C GLY A 138 14.67 -12.31 4.63
N ASN A 139 14.63 -12.41 3.30
CA ASN A 139 13.62 -11.73 2.47
C ASN A 139 12.20 -12.31 2.55
N ASN A 140 12.02 -13.49 3.11
CA ASN A 140 10.76 -14.23 3.04
C ASN A 140 10.01 -14.25 4.38
N VAL A 141 10.03 -13.17 5.11
CA VAL A 141 9.38 -13.07 6.42
C VAL A 141 8.68 -11.73 6.57
N LEU A 142 7.46 -11.77 7.07
CA LEU A 142 6.74 -10.59 7.50
C LEU A 142 6.74 -10.52 9.04
N TYR A 143 7.29 -9.44 9.59
CA TYR A 143 7.16 -9.11 11.00
C TYR A 143 5.86 -8.32 11.24
N LEU A 144 5.03 -8.85 12.11
CA LEU A 144 3.77 -8.25 12.48
C LEU A 144 3.73 -7.98 13.98
N ASN A 145 3.70 -6.72 14.37
CA ASN A 145 3.51 -6.31 15.76
C ASN A 145 2.04 -5.98 16.03
N LEU A 146 1.44 -6.70 16.98
CA LEU A 146 0.05 -6.51 17.42
C LEU A 146 -0.04 -5.96 18.84
N GLU A 147 1.09 -5.56 19.42
CA GLU A 147 1.11 -4.94 20.73
C GLU A 147 0.53 -3.52 20.66
N LYS A 148 -0.35 -3.20 21.59
CA LYS A 148 -1.01 -1.88 21.68
C LYS A 148 0.00 -0.73 21.84
N PHE A 149 1.08 -0.97 22.56
CA PHE A 149 2.14 0.00 22.86
C PHE A 149 3.50 -0.42 22.30
N GLY A 150 3.51 -1.44 21.44
CA GLY A 150 4.73 -1.89 20.81
C GLY A 150 5.15 -0.99 19.64
N SER A 151 6.41 -1.05 19.25
CA SER A 151 6.92 -0.34 18.09
C SER A 151 7.78 -1.24 17.22
N SER A 152 7.34 -1.46 15.97
CA SER A 152 8.14 -2.13 14.95
C SER A 152 9.32 -1.26 14.51
N ASP A 153 9.14 0.05 14.53
CA ASP A 153 10.10 1.05 14.04
C ASP A 153 11.33 1.18 14.96
N VAL A 154 11.30 0.57 16.14
CA VAL A 154 12.48 0.43 17.02
C VAL A 154 13.46 -0.62 16.47
N PHE A 155 12.94 -1.68 15.84
CA PHE A 155 13.74 -2.81 15.36
C PHE A 155 14.08 -2.69 13.88
N PHE A 156 13.20 -2.08 13.10
CA PHE A 156 13.31 -2.03 11.65
C PHE A 156 13.17 -0.61 11.13
N SER A 157 13.98 -0.26 10.15
CA SER A 157 13.84 0.95 9.37
C SER A 157 13.48 0.61 7.93
N GLY A 158 12.50 1.33 7.37
CA GLY A 158 12.05 1.14 6.00
C GLY A 158 11.28 2.35 5.50
N GLU A 159 11.20 2.51 4.19
CA GLU A 159 10.55 3.65 3.56
C GLU A 159 9.06 3.40 3.30
N GLY A 160 8.26 4.42 3.48
CA GLY A 160 6.82 4.41 3.21
C GLY A 160 6.08 5.26 4.23
N GLN A 161 5.01 5.92 3.78
CA GLN A 161 4.21 6.82 4.61
C GLN A 161 3.08 6.09 5.37
N PHE A 162 2.65 4.92 4.87
CA PHE A 162 1.55 4.18 5.47
C PHE A 162 2.00 3.33 6.66
N THR A 163 1.08 3.16 7.60
CA THR A 163 1.31 2.49 8.88
C THR A 163 0.27 1.41 9.14
N MET A 164 0.36 0.72 10.27
CA MET A 164 -0.65 -0.22 10.74
C MET A 164 -2.02 0.42 10.92
N SER A 165 -2.09 1.73 11.27
CA SER A 165 -3.35 2.48 11.37
C SER A 165 -4.14 2.46 10.07
N ASP A 166 -3.48 2.61 8.92
CA ASP A 166 -4.12 2.57 7.60
C ASP A 166 -4.73 1.21 7.29
N ILE A 167 -4.05 0.15 7.71
CA ILE A 167 -4.52 -1.23 7.55
C ILE A 167 -5.78 -1.45 8.41
N ILE A 168 -5.72 -1.06 9.69
CA ILE A 168 -6.82 -1.20 10.65
C ILE A 168 -8.04 -0.40 10.16
N PHE A 169 -7.83 0.81 9.67
CA PHE A 169 -8.89 1.62 9.08
C PHE A 169 -9.55 0.94 7.87
N ALA A 170 -8.75 0.37 6.98
CA ALA A 170 -9.26 -0.38 5.82
C ALA A 170 -10.06 -1.63 6.24
N LEU A 171 -9.60 -2.34 7.27
CA LEU A 171 -10.29 -3.50 7.83
C LEU A 171 -11.65 -3.12 8.43
N LYS A 172 -11.70 -2.06 9.25
CA LYS A 172 -12.93 -1.54 9.87
C LYS A 172 -13.91 -1.04 8.81
N GLY A 173 -13.41 -0.38 7.78
CA GLY A 173 -14.22 0.17 6.68
C GLY A 173 -14.75 -0.88 5.70
N ARG A 174 -14.40 -2.17 5.84
CA ARG A 174 -14.75 -3.26 4.91
C ARG A 174 -14.47 -2.90 3.46
N LYS A 175 -13.38 -2.18 3.22
CA LYS A 175 -13.01 -1.74 1.88
C LYS A 175 -12.62 -2.92 1.00
N ALA A 176 -13.02 -2.84 -0.25
CA ALA A 176 -13.04 -3.96 -1.18
C ALA A 176 -11.66 -4.53 -1.53
N ASN A 177 -10.60 -3.76 -1.43
CA ASN A 177 -9.27 -4.19 -1.90
C ASN A 177 -8.21 -4.19 -0.80
N LEU A 178 -8.49 -4.97 0.26
CA LEU A 178 -7.59 -5.10 1.40
C LEU A 178 -6.18 -5.58 1.00
N ALA A 179 -6.08 -6.48 0.02
CA ALA A 179 -4.81 -6.99 -0.47
C ALA A 179 -3.89 -5.88 -1.00
N MET A 180 -4.42 -4.99 -1.83
CA MET A 180 -3.67 -3.85 -2.36
C MET A 180 -3.30 -2.85 -1.27
N LYS A 181 -4.19 -2.63 -0.29
CA LYS A 181 -3.89 -1.76 0.85
C LYS A 181 -2.76 -2.34 1.70
N LEU A 182 -2.78 -3.64 1.99
CA LEU A 182 -1.68 -4.32 2.68
C LEU A 182 -0.36 -4.15 1.93
N GLN A 183 -0.37 -4.39 0.63
CA GLN A 183 0.82 -4.21 -0.21
C GLN A 183 1.35 -2.77 -0.21
N SER A 184 0.46 -1.77 -0.17
CA SER A 184 0.87 -0.36 -0.05
C SER A 184 1.52 -0.01 1.29
N CYS A 185 1.12 -0.69 2.37
CA CYS A 185 1.60 -0.43 3.73
C CYS A 185 2.87 -1.19 4.10
N VAL A 186 3.20 -2.26 3.38
CA VAL A 186 4.42 -3.05 3.63
C VAL A 186 5.68 -2.23 3.41
N LYS A 187 6.61 -2.33 4.36
CA LYS A 187 7.94 -1.73 4.28
C LYS A 187 8.99 -2.85 4.26
N LYS A 188 10.01 -2.67 3.43
CA LYS A 188 11.18 -3.55 3.45
C LYS A 188 12.20 -3.06 4.47
N ALA A 189 12.57 -3.94 5.37
CA ALA A 189 13.64 -3.68 6.33
C ALA A 189 15.02 -3.79 5.66
N THR A 190 15.99 -3.07 6.17
CA THR A 190 17.39 -3.14 5.71
C THR A 190 18.00 -4.54 5.87
N CYS A 191 17.49 -5.34 6.79
CA CYS A 191 17.90 -6.74 7.00
C CYS A 191 17.21 -7.73 6.03
N GLY A 192 16.31 -7.27 5.16
CA GLY A 192 15.67 -8.07 4.12
C GLY A 192 14.24 -8.52 4.41
N GLY A 193 13.78 -8.53 5.65
CA GLY A 193 12.40 -8.87 5.98
C GLY A 193 11.42 -7.75 5.67
N ASP A 194 10.14 -8.09 5.60
CA ASP A 194 9.05 -7.14 5.45
C ASP A 194 8.42 -6.83 6.81
N PHE A 195 7.93 -5.60 7.00
CA PHE A 195 7.25 -5.21 8.23
C PHE A 195 6.21 -4.12 8.00
N PHE A 196 5.30 -3.95 8.96
CA PHE A 196 4.43 -2.79 9.02
C PHE A 196 4.91 -1.84 10.11
N SER A 197 5.01 -0.54 9.79
CA SER A 197 5.26 0.49 10.80
C SER A 197 4.15 0.49 11.84
N THR A 198 4.50 0.89 13.03
CA THR A 198 3.61 0.93 14.19
C THR A 198 2.38 1.81 13.93
N SER A 199 1.28 1.45 14.55
CA SER A 199 0.06 2.25 14.59
C SER A 199 0.34 3.65 15.17
N GLN A 200 -0.26 4.69 14.59
CA GLN A 200 -0.06 6.06 15.04
C GLN A 200 -0.67 6.32 16.42
N THR A 201 -1.72 5.59 16.76
CA THR A 201 -2.38 5.69 18.04
C THR A 201 -2.63 4.33 18.67
N ALA A 202 -2.53 4.25 20.01
CA ALA A 202 -2.85 3.03 20.74
C ALA A 202 -4.33 2.63 20.65
N LEU A 203 -5.21 3.58 20.28
CA LEU A 203 -6.64 3.36 20.11
C LEU A 203 -6.98 2.60 18.83
N ASP A 204 -6.08 2.60 17.84
CA ASP A 204 -6.31 1.86 16.59
C ASP A 204 -6.36 0.35 16.83
N ILE A 205 -5.58 -0.15 17.81
CA ILE A 205 -5.55 -1.55 18.26
C ILE A 205 -6.45 -1.68 19.49
N ASP A 206 -7.70 -1.30 19.38
CA ASP A 206 -8.64 -1.44 20.49
C ASP A 206 -9.44 -2.75 20.40
N ARG A 207 -10.18 -3.08 21.49
CA ARG A 207 -10.96 -4.31 21.70
C ARG A 207 -11.91 -4.70 20.57
N ASP A 208 -12.17 -3.79 19.63
CA ASP A 208 -13.10 -3.95 18.51
C ASP A 208 -12.52 -4.66 17.28
N ILE A 209 -11.26 -5.05 17.31
CA ILE A 209 -10.75 -6.01 16.31
C ILE A 209 -11.32 -7.38 16.66
N CYS A 210 -12.54 -7.61 16.23
CA CYS A 210 -13.22 -8.89 16.42
C CYS A 210 -12.31 -10.01 15.87
N TRP A 211 -12.07 -11.05 16.67
CA TRP A 211 -11.22 -12.20 16.29
C TRP A 211 -11.54 -12.76 14.91
N GLY A 212 -12.80 -12.71 14.49
CA GLY A 212 -13.22 -13.13 13.14
C GLY A 212 -12.65 -12.25 12.03
N HIS A 213 -12.56 -10.95 12.23
CA HIS A 213 -11.92 -10.02 11.27
C HIS A 213 -10.40 -10.22 11.25
N PHE A 214 -9.80 -10.48 12.41
CA PHE A 214 -8.38 -10.74 12.54
C PHE A 214 -7.96 -12.06 11.85
N CYS A 215 -8.71 -13.13 12.01
CA CYS A 215 -8.46 -14.39 11.32
C CYS A 215 -8.57 -14.23 9.80
N ARG A 216 -9.57 -13.49 9.33
CA ARG A 216 -9.74 -13.17 7.92
C ARG A 216 -8.55 -12.35 7.39
N TRP A 217 -8.11 -11.38 8.16
CA TRP A 217 -6.95 -10.56 7.85
C TRP A 217 -5.63 -11.37 7.80
N LEU A 218 -5.38 -12.25 8.77
CA LEU A 218 -4.22 -13.16 8.73
C LEU A 218 -4.24 -14.06 7.49
N ASN A 219 -5.42 -14.52 7.06
CA ASN A 219 -5.53 -15.28 5.83
C ASN A 219 -5.18 -14.44 4.60
N HIS A 220 -5.61 -13.18 4.52
CA HIS A 220 -5.20 -12.28 3.44
C HIS A 220 -3.69 -11.99 3.46
N ILE A 221 -3.09 -11.80 4.63
CA ILE A 221 -1.64 -11.66 4.76
C ILE A 221 -0.93 -12.92 4.26
N LYS A 222 -1.37 -14.10 4.66
CA LYS A 222 -0.82 -15.37 4.18
C LYS A 222 -0.86 -15.49 2.67
N THR A 223 -1.95 -15.05 2.02
CA THR A 223 -2.06 -15.08 0.55
C THR A 223 -1.12 -14.13 -0.16
N LEU A 224 -0.85 -12.95 0.42
CA LEU A 224 0.04 -11.95 -0.16
C LEU A 224 1.52 -12.25 0.04
N PHE A 225 1.86 -12.88 1.14
CA PHE A 225 3.22 -13.24 1.53
C PHE A 225 3.44 -14.75 1.47
N THR A 226 2.79 -15.43 0.52
CA THR A 226 3.09 -16.84 0.22
C THR A 226 4.46 -16.91 -0.41
N LEU A 227 5.33 -17.46 0.33
CA LEU A 227 6.76 -17.61 0.10
C LEU A 227 7.03 -19.05 -0.33
#